data_2bf8258d039f227a4357adeccad714c1
#
_entry.id   2bf8258d039f227a4357adeccad714c1
#
_cell.length_a   1.000
_cell.length_b   1.000
_cell.length_c   1.000
_cell.angle_alpha   90.00
_cell.angle_beta   90.00
_cell.angle_gamma   90.00
#
_symmetry.space_group_name_H-M   'P 1'
#
loop_
_entity.id
_entity.type
_entity.pdbx_description
1 polymer ?
#
loop_
_entity_poly.entity_id
_entity_poly.type
_entity_poly.pdbx_seq_one_letter_code
_entity_poly.pdbx_strand_id
1 'polypeptide(L)'
;MWRARKKRLPVLTELDKRGIDLHSVRCPLCDGDIETVDHSIVVCKHALDIWCKVFSWWGRGGVPYVNIEDLALDTGQATSFVGKIIWQAVIWSCSYLIWKNRNQKVFSNKCWNAPTALNEIQVKTFEWIVKRCKAKAID
;
A
#
# COMPACT_ATOMS: atom_id res chain seq x y z
N MET A 1 5.12 6.42 0.96
CA MET A 1 5.91 5.20 1.27
C MET A 1 6.90 5.38 2.42
N TRP A 2 7.67 6.45 2.43
CA TRP A 2 8.63 6.72 3.51
C TRP A 2 8.00 6.71 4.91
N ARG A 3 6.87 7.38 5.09
CA ARG A 3 6.16 7.41 6.38
C ARG A 3 5.70 6.02 6.81
N ALA A 4 5.27 5.21 5.85
CA ALA A 4 4.87 3.83 6.13
C ALA A 4 6.06 2.98 6.59
N ARG A 5 7.20 3.08 5.88
CA ARG A 5 8.43 2.36 6.26
C ARG A 5 8.94 2.76 7.64
N LYS A 6 8.80 4.04 8.01
CA LYS A 6 9.17 4.54 9.33
C LYS A 6 8.06 4.36 10.37
N LYS A 7 6.97 3.68 9.99
CA LYS A 7 5.81 3.46 10.87
C LYS A 7 5.25 4.75 11.45
N ARG A 8 5.25 5.82 10.62
CA ARG A 8 4.77 7.15 11.01
C ARG A 8 3.42 7.54 10.42
N LEU A 9 2.74 6.61 9.73
CA LEU A 9 1.37 6.87 9.28
C LEU A 9 0.45 7.01 10.48
N PRO A 10 -0.54 7.92 10.43
CA PRO A 10 -1.46 8.14 11.54
C PRO A 10 -2.53 7.05 11.64
N VAL A 11 -2.10 5.80 11.79
CA VAL A 11 -2.97 4.67 12.15
C VAL A 11 -3.41 4.81 13.60
N LEU A 12 -4.46 4.07 13.97
CA LEU A 12 -5.08 4.25 15.30
C LEU A 12 -4.10 3.99 16.44
N THR A 13 -3.22 3.00 16.34
CA THR A 13 -2.23 2.74 17.39
C THR A 13 -1.24 3.89 17.56
N GLU A 14 -0.84 4.55 16.47
CA GLU A 14 0.06 5.71 16.54
C GLU A 14 -0.65 6.93 17.14
N LEU A 15 -1.92 7.14 16.80
CA LEU A 15 -2.73 8.21 17.39
C LEU A 15 -2.92 7.99 18.88
N ASP A 16 -3.16 6.75 19.30
CA ASP A 16 -3.30 6.39 20.71
C ASP A 16 -2.00 6.68 21.48
N LYS A 17 -0.85 6.33 20.92
CA LYS A 17 0.46 6.63 21.51
C LYS A 17 0.70 8.14 21.68
N ARG A 18 0.12 8.96 20.79
CA ARG A 18 0.21 10.42 20.86
C ARG A 18 -0.79 11.05 21.81
N GLY A 19 -1.54 10.25 22.56
CA GLY A 19 -2.48 10.73 23.57
C GLY A 19 -3.85 11.15 23.02
N ILE A 20 -4.17 10.83 21.78
CA ILE A 20 -5.49 11.10 21.22
C ILE A 20 -6.48 10.07 21.76
N ASP A 21 -7.59 10.56 22.30
CA ASP A 21 -8.65 9.71 22.86
C ASP A 21 -9.43 9.05 21.73
N LEU A 22 -9.41 7.71 21.70
CA LEU A 22 -10.06 6.90 20.68
C LEU A 22 -10.99 5.89 21.32
N HIS A 23 -12.14 5.62 20.68
CA HIS A 23 -13.04 4.55 21.09
C HIS A 23 -12.39 3.18 20.98
N SER A 24 -11.56 2.97 19.97
CA SER A 24 -10.95 1.69 19.67
C SER A 24 -9.71 1.88 18.83
N VAL A 25 -8.75 0.97 18.93
CA VAL A 25 -7.57 0.89 18.05
C VAL A 25 -7.71 -0.26 17.05
N ARG A 26 -8.90 -0.84 16.88
CA ARG A 26 -9.16 -1.90 15.91
C ARG A 26 -9.16 -1.35 14.50
N CYS A 27 -8.70 -2.17 13.55
CA CYS A 27 -8.63 -1.79 12.13
C CYS A 27 -10.01 -1.36 11.61
N PRO A 28 -10.13 -0.16 11.04
CA PRO A 28 -11.42 0.32 10.51
C PRO A 28 -11.96 -0.49 9.34
N LEU A 29 -11.10 -1.23 8.63
CA LEU A 29 -11.49 -2.02 7.46
C LEU A 29 -11.98 -3.42 7.83
N CYS A 30 -11.24 -4.14 8.67
CA CYS A 30 -11.58 -5.53 8.99
C CYS A 30 -12.16 -5.74 10.38
N ASP A 31 -11.96 -4.80 11.29
CA ASP A 31 -12.37 -4.86 12.70
C ASP A 31 -11.93 -6.15 13.42
N GLY A 32 -11.01 -6.89 12.80
CA GLY A 32 -10.55 -8.18 13.33
C GLY A 32 -9.27 -8.09 14.13
N ASP A 33 -8.53 -7.00 14.01
CA ASP A 33 -7.22 -6.87 14.62
C ASP A 33 -6.90 -5.40 14.92
N ILE A 34 -5.85 -5.17 15.72
CA ILE A 34 -5.37 -3.83 16.04
C ILE A 34 -4.77 -3.19 14.80
N GLU A 35 -5.07 -1.90 14.57
CA GLU A 35 -4.52 -1.18 13.42
C GLU A 35 -3.10 -0.70 13.70
N THR A 36 -2.13 -1.46 13.21
CA THR A 36 -0.73 -1.02 13.06
C THR A 36 -0.48 -0.64 11.61
N VAL A 37 0.68 -0.02 11.32
CA VAL A 37 1.06 0.27 9.93
C VAL A 37 1.19 -1.04 9.13
N ASP A 38 1.84 -2.04 9.70
CA ASP A 38 2.00 -3.34 9.03
C ASP A 38 0.66 -4.01 8.77
N HIS A 39 -0.26 -3.99 9.73
CA HIS A 39 -1.60 -4.54 9.53
C HIS A 39 -2.33 -3.77 8.43
N SER A 40 -2.40 -2.46 8.54
CA SER A 40 -3.20 -1.61 7.64
C SER A 40 -2.75 -1.72 6.18
N ILE A 41 -1.45 -1.77 5.93
CA ILE A 41 -0.89 -1.74 4.57
C ILE A 41 -0.64 -3.14 4.00
N VAL A 42 -0.27 -4.11 4.83
CA VAL A 42 0.20 -5.42 4.34
C VAL A 42 -0.72 -6.57 4.73
N VAL A 43 -1.08 -6.69 5.99
CA VAL A 43 -1.64 -7.92 6.57
C VAL A 43 -3.16 -7.95 6.62
N CYS A 44 -3.83 -6.78 6.72
CA CYS A 44 -5.28 -6.71 6.74
C CYS A 44 -5.87 -7.48 5.55
N LYS A 45 -6.93 -8.25 5.79
CA LYS A 45 -7.56 -9.06 4.71
C LYS A 45 -7.93 -8.24 3.48
N HIS A 46 -8.31 -6.99 3.64
CA HIS A 46 -8.63 -6.09 2.52
C HIS A 46 -7.36 -5.67 1.76
N ALA A 47 -6.30 -5.35 2.48
CA ALA A 47 -5.00 -5.04 1.89
C ALA A 47 -4.41 -6.27 1.20
N LEU A 48 -4.46 -7.42 1.87
CA LEU A 48 -3.92 -8.66 1.34
C LEU A 48 -4.62 -9.11 0.06
N ASP A 49 -5.93 -8.91 -0.03
CA ASP A 49 -6.68 -9.20 -1.25
C ASP A 49 -6.17 -8.37 -2.44
N ILE A 50 -5.90 -7.10 -2.22
CA ILE A 50 -5.33 -6.21 -3.24
C ILE A 50 -3.90 -6.66 -3.61
N TRP A 51 -3.06 -6.95 -2.62
CA TRP A 51 -1.70 -7.43 -2.88
C TRP A 51 -1.67 -8.74 -3.63
N CYS A 52 -2.56 -9.66 -3.33
CA CYS A 52 -2.66 -10.93 -4.06
C CYS A 52 -2.97 -10.69 -5.54
N LYS A 53 -3.86 -9.77 -5.85
CA LYS A 53 -4.18 -9.40 -7.23
C LYS A 53 -2.99 -8.75 -7.94
N VAL A 54 -2.27 -7.87 -7.27
CA VAL A 54 -1.08 -7.20 -7.80
C VAL A 54 0.03 -8.21 -8.07
N PHE A 55 0.32 -9.09 -7.12
CA PHE A 55 1.35 -10.11 -7.28
C PHE A 55 0.99 -11.09 -8.39
N SER A 56 -0.26 -11.52 -8.46
CA SER A 56 -0.75 -12.40 -9.53
C SER A 56 -0.61 -11.73 -10.90
N TRP A 57 -0.98 -10.48 -11.00
CA TRP A 57 -0.82 -9.69 -12.23
C TRP A 57 0.65 -9.61 -12.66
N TRP A 58 1.57 -9.43 -11.71
CA TRP A 58 3.02 -9.38 -11.98
C TRP A 58 3.60 -10.75 -12.33
N GLY A 59 2.84 -11.84 -12.14
CA GLY A 59 3.28 -13.21 -12.41
C GLY A 59 3.88 -13.92 -11.22
N ARG A 60 3.59 -13.46 -10.01
CA ARG A 60 4.07 -14.08 -8.77
C ARG A 60 2.93 -14.74 -8.02
N GLY A 61 3.21 -15.89 -7.43
CA GLY A 61 2.28 -16.59 -6.54
C GLY A 61 2.49 -16.19 -5.08
N GLY A 62 1.41 -15.80 -4.40
CA GLY A 62 1.44 -15.52 -2.97
C GLY A 62 2.13 -14.21 -2.59
N VAL A 63 1.87 -13.78 -1.35
CA VAL A 63 2.47 -12.57 -0.76
C VAL A 63 3.21 -13.01 0.50
N PRO A 64 4.54 -13.12 0.47
CA PRO A 64 5.29 -13.72 1.59
C PRO A 64 5.58 -12.76 2.73
N TYR A 65 5.08 -11.53 2.66
CA TYR A 65 5.45 -10.46 3.60
C TYR A 65 4.37 -10.20 4.63
N VAL A 66 4.81 -9.87 5.84
CA VAL A 66 3.95 -9.50 6.97
C VAL A 66 4.27 -8.09 7.50
N ASN A 67 5.30 -7.43 6.97
CA ASN A 67 5.66 -6.07 7.36
C ASN A 67 6.01 -5.23 6.14
N ILE A 68 5.87 -3.92 6.29
CA ILE A 68 6.07 -2.97 5.20
C ILE A 68 7.55 -2.84 4.80
N GLU A 69 8.46 -3.04 5.72
CA GLU A 69 9.89 -2.89 5.46
C GLU A 69 10.36 -3.93 4.45
N ASP A 70 10.04 -5.19 4.68
CA ASP A 70 10.42 -6.28 3.78
C ASP A 70 9.71 -6.17 2.43
N LEU A 71 8.43 -5.83 2.44
CA LEU A 71 7.68 -5.62 1.21
C LEU A 71 8.29 -4.49 0.37
N ALA A 72 8.68 -3.39 0.99
CA ALA A 72 9.27 -2.23 0.30
C ALA A 72 10.62 -2.55 -0.34
N LEU A 73 11.33 -3.56 0.14
CA LEU A 73 12.62 -3.97 -0.41
C LEU A 73 12.51 -5.04 -1.51
N ASP A 74 11.31 -5.55 -1.76
CA ASP A 74 11.08 -6.56 -2.78
C ASP A 74 11.39 -6.01 -4.17
N THR A 75 12.10 -6.80 -4.97
CA THR A 75 12.52 -6.42 -6.33
C THR A 75 11.61 -6.96 -7.43
N GLY A 76 10.53 -7.67 -7.06
CA GLY A 76 9.60 -8.26 -8.02
C GLY A 76 10.20 -9.45 -8.79
N GLN A 77 11.33 -9.99 -8.33
CA GLN A 77 12.10 -11.00 -9.06
C GLN A 77 12.52 -10.50 -10.45
N ALA A 78 12.61 -9.18 -10.62
CA ALA A 78 13.03 -8.57 -11.88
C ALA A 78 14.54 -8.71 -12.06
N THR A 79 14.97 -9.03 -13.27
CA THR A 79 16.39 -9.17 -13.64
C THR A 79 16.97 -7.87 -14.18
N SER A 80 16.12 -7.00 -14.72
CA SER A 80 16.55 -5.73 -15.30
C SER A 80 16.40 -4.58 -14.29
N PHE A 81 17.22 -3.55 -14.47
CA PHE A 81 17.12 -2.32 -13.67
C PHE A 81 15.77 -1.63 -13.87
N VAL A 82 15.29 -1.58 -15.10
CA VAL A 82 13.99 -0.98 -15.45
C VAL A 82 12.85 -1.74 -14.78
N GLY A 83 12.88 -3.07 -14.84
CA GLY A 83 11.88 -3.91 -14.19
C GLY A 83 11.81 -3.67 -12.68
N LYS A 84 12.95 -3.51 -12.03
CA LYS A 84 13.01 -3.19 -10.59
C LYS A 84 12.39 -1.84 -10.27
N ILE A 85 12.63 -0.83 -11.11
CA ILE A 85 12.04 0.51 -10.94
C ILE A 85 10.52 0.44 -11.11
N ILE A 86 10.04 -0.26 -12.12
CA ILE A 86 8.60 -0.42 -12.37
C ILE A 86 7.94 -1.12 -11.19
N TRP A 87 8.53 -2.19 -10.68
CA TRP A 87 7.99 -2.92 -9.52
C TRP A 87 7.95 -2.03 -8.27
N GLN A 88 8.98 -1.24 -8.02
CA GLN A 88 8.98 -0.27 -6.91
C GLN A 88 7.82 0.73 -7.06
N ALA A 89 7.57 1.21 -8.26
CA ALA A 89 6.44 2.09 -8.52
C ALA A 89 5.10 1.40 -8.26
N VAL A 90 4.98 0.11 -8.58
CA VAL A 90 3.78 -0.70 -8.29
C VAL A 90 3.56 -0.81 -6.77
N ILE A 91 4.61 -1.13 -6.02
CA ILE A 91 4.53 -1.23 -4.55
C ILE A 91 4.08 0.10 -3.94
N TRP A 92 4.67 1.21 -4.37
CA TRP A 92 4.33 2.54 -3.86
C TRP A 92 2.89 2.93 -4.20
N SER A 93 2.47 2.69 -5.44
CA SER A 93 1.11 2.99 -5.88
C SER A 93 0.09 2.16 -5.13
N CYS A 94 0.35 0.88 -4.95
CA CYS A 94 -0.52 -0.02 -4.21
C CYS A 94 -0.64 0.40 -2.75
N SER A 95 0.48 0.66 -2.09
CA SER A 95 0.51 1.12 -0.69
C SER A 95 -0.25 2.43 -0.52
N TYR A 96 -0.03 3.40 -1.42
CA TYR A 96 -0.73 4.68 -1.40
C TYR A 96 -2.25 4.48 -1.53
N LEU A 97 -2.67 3.66 -2.47
CA LEU A 97 -4.10 3.45 -2.71
C LEU A 97 -4.77 2.66 -1.59
N ILE A 98 -4.08 1.70 -0.97
CA ILE A 98 -4.58 1.02 0.23
C ILE A 98 -4.79 2.02 1.36
N TRP A 99 -3.83 2.91 1.60
CA TRP A 99 -3.94 3.95 2.62
C TRP A 99 -5.09 4.91 2.31
N LYS A 100 -5.23 5.31 1.06
CA LYS A 100 -6.34 6.16 0.61
C LYS A 100 -7.70 5.48 0.83
N ASN A 101 -7.80 4.19 0.52
CA ASN A 101 -9.00 3.39 0.76
C ASN A 101 -9.36 3.35 2.25
N ARG A 102 -8.36 3.12 3.10
CA ARG A 102 -8.56 3.15 4.56
C ARG A 102 -9.11 4.51 5.01
N ASN A 103 -8.54 5.61 4.51
CA ASN A 103 -8.99 6.96 4.85
C ASN A 103 -10.42 7.23 4.36
N GLN A 104 -10.77 6.77 3.17
CA GLN A 104 -12.12 6.89 2.65
C GLN A 104 -13.12 6.12 3.52
N LYS A 105 -12.75 4.95 4.03
CA LYS A 105 -13.59 4.20 4.96
C LYS A 105 -13.81 4.95 6.27
N VAL A 106 -12.75 5.52 6.83
CA VAL A 106 -12.81 6.24 8.11
C VAL A 106 -13.62 7.53 7.99
N PHE A 107 -13.39 8.33 6.95
CA PHE A 107 -13.95 9.68 6.83
C PHE A 107 -15.22 9.76 6.01
N SER A 108 -15.49 8.81 5.12
CA SER A 108 -16.63 8.83 4.21
C SER A 108 -17.41 7.54 4.15
N ASN A 109 -17.02 6.53 4.92
CA ASN A 109 -17.62 5.19 4.94
C ASN A 109 -17.69 4.53 3.56
N LYS A 110 -16.73 4.81 2.68
CA LYS A 110 -16.63 4.23 1.33
C LYS A 110 -15.52 3.20 1.29
N CYS A 111 -15.78 2.07 0.63
CA CYS A 111 -14.76 1.04 0.40
C CYS A 111 -14.51 0.85 -1.09
N TRP A 112 -13.30 0.42 -1.42
CA TRP A 112 -12.97 0.02 -2.78
C TRP A 112 -13.60 -1.30 -3.13
N ASN A 113 -13.92 -1.38 -4.42
CA ASN A 113 -14.13 -2.63 -5.09
C ASN A 113 -12.75 -3.17 -5.53
N ALA A 114 -12.37 -4.38 -5.14
CA ALA A 114 -11.07 -4.96 -5.45
C ALA A 114 -10.76 -5.05 -6.97
N PRO A 115 -11.71 -5.35 -7.88
CA PRO A 115 -11.46 -5.28 -9.31
C PRO A 115 -11.05 -3.90 -9.83
N THR A 116 -11.64 -2.82 -9.31
CA THR A 116 -11.27 -1.46 -9.72
C THR A 116 -9.93 -1.03 -9.10
N ALA A 117 -9.58 -1.56 -7.93
CA ALA A 117 -8.33 -1.23 -7.26
C ALA A 117 -7.10 -1.58 -8.10
N LEU A 118 -7.06 -2.76 -8.70
CA LEU A 118 -5.93 -3.16 -9.55
C LEU A 118 -5.78 -2.22 -10.74
N ASN A 119 -6.88 -1.85 -11.39
CA ASN A 119 -6.86 -0.93 -12.52
C ASN A 119 -6.32 0.45 -12.11
N GLU A 120 -6.77 0.98 -10.96
CA GLU A 120 -6.27 2.25 -10.43
C GLU A 120 -4.77 2.20 -10.11
N ILE A 121 -4.28 1.08 -9.56
CA ILE A 121 -2.86 0.88 -9.27
C ILE A 121 -2.05 0.92 -10.56
N GLN A 122 -2.51 0.25 -11.61
CA GLN A 122 -1.85 0.23 -12.91
C GLN A 122 -1.75 1.64 -13.51
N VAL A 123 -2.85 2.40 -13.49
CA VAL A 123 -2.88 3.78 -13.98
C VAL A 123 -1.95 4.67 -13.17
N LYS A 124 -2.00 4.57 -11.85
CA LYS A 124 -1.15 5.37 -10.95
C LYS A 124 0.34 5.08 -11.16
N THR A 125 0.67 3.81 -11.33
CA THR A 125 2.03 3.37 -11.62
C THR A 125 2.54 3.98 -12.93
N PHE A 126 1.72 3.93 -13.97
CA PHE A 126 2.04 4.51 -15.27
C PHE A 126 2.27 6.03 -15.16
N GLU A 127 1.39 6.74 -14.50
CA GLU A 127 1.51 8.18 -14.29
C GLU A 127 2.82 8.54 -13.57
N TRP A 128 3.16 7.80 -12.53
CA TRP A 128 4.38 8.02 -11.76
C TRP A 128 5.64 7.83 -12.62
N ILE A 129 5.67 6.77 -13.44
CA ILE A 129 6.78 6.47 -14.34
C ILE A 129 6.92 7.58 -15.38
N VAL A 130 5.82 8.00 -16.00
CA VAL A 130 5.83 9.06 -17.02
C VAL A 130 6.37 10.37 -16.45
N LYS A 131 5.94 10.76 -15.26
CA LYS A 131 6.43 11.96 -14.59
C LYS A 131 7.94 11.89 -14.33
N ARG A 132 8.42 10.75 -13.91
CA ARG A 132 9.86 10.54 -13.64
C ARG A 132 10.68 10.61 -14.90
N CYS A 133 10.20 10.02 -15.99
CA CYS A 133 10.88 10.09 -17.29
C CYS A 133 10.92 11.52 -17.82
N LYS A 134 9.85 12.27 -17.70
CA LYS A 134 9.82 13.70 -18.10
C LYS A 134 10.79 14.55 -17.28
N ALA A 135 10.85 14.35 -15.97
CA ALA A 135 11.77 15.08 -15.11
C ALA A 135 13.23 14.84 -15.50
N LYS A 136 13.59 13.59 -15.84
CA LYS A 136 14.95 13.27 -16.31
C LYS A 136 15.24 13.82 -17.68
N ALA A 137 14.25 13.95 -18.55
CA ALA A 137 14.44 14.49 -19.91
C ALA A 137 14.67 16.02 -19.90
N ILE A 138 14.27 16.72 -18.85
CA ILE A 138 14.46 18.17 -18.69
C ILE A 138 15.86 18.48 -18.12
N ASP A 139 16.41 17.58 -17.32
CA ASP A 139 17.75 17.71 -16.76
C ASP A 139 18.82 17.31 -17.80
#